data_6590256eda548505bfa9650ab572db7e
#
_entry.id   6590256eda548505bfa9650ab572db7e
#
_cell.length_a   1.000
_cell.length_b   1.000
_cell.length_c   1.000
_cell.angle_alpha   90.00
_cell.angle_beta   90.00
_cell.angle_gamma   90.00
#
_symmetry.space_group_name_H-M   'P 1'
#
loop_
_entity.id
_entity.type
_entity.pdbx_description
1 polymer ?
#
loop_
_entity_poly.entity_id
_entity_poly.type
_entity_poly.pdbx_seq_one_letter_code
_entity_poly.pdbx_strand_id
1 'polypeptide(L)'
;RAWRHKNGEVSTAQIDRVAKLLTAASPQQLRMVVVHQPMAVTEARDRPDLLRGHSAALRTWAAAGADLVLGGHIHLPYTLAPQGLARRLWVVQAGSAVSWRTRPEVPNSVNILRWRETPGARGDQTQTRFEEGECCLIEHWDFARHDRVFVRTAVKPVQPERG
;
A
#
# COMPACT_ATOMS: atom_id res chain seq x y z
N ARG A 1 23.30 18.57 8.25
CA ARG A 1 22.24 17.88 7.48
C ARG A 1 21.61 18.89 6.55
N ALA A 2 21.65 18.63 5.25
CA ALA A 2 21.16 19.57 4.26
C ALA A 2 19.64 19.81 4.43
N TRP A 3 19.26 21.03 4.57
CA TRP A 3 17.92 21.57 4.86
C TRP A 3 16.88 21.32 3.75
N ARG A 4 17.17 20.46 2.77
CA ARG A 4 16.36 20.23 1.57
C ARG A 4 15.90 18.78 1.38
N HIS A 5 15.93 17.94 2.41
CA HIS A 5 15.51 16.56 2.24
C HIS A 5 13.99 16.39 2.37
N LYS A 6 13.30 16.60 1.27
CA LYS A 6 11.94 16.05 1.07
C LYS A 6 11.96 14.52 0.93
N ASN A 7 13.11 13.92 0.72
CA ASN A 7 13.26 12.49 0.43
C ASN A 7 13.71 11.77 1.69
N GLY A 8 12.90 10.86 2.20
CA GLY A 8 13.27 9.95 3.27
C GLY A 8 14.24 8.88 2.79
N GLU A 9 14.82 8.20 3.75
CA GLU A 9 15.71 7.09 3.52
C GLU A 9 15.41 5.97 4.52
N VAL A 10 15.48 4.73 4.06
CA VAL A 10 15.47 3.55 4.90
C VAL A 10 16.88 2.94 4.89
N SER A 11 17.51 2.89 6.07
CA SER A 11 18.83 2.30 6.23
C SER A 11 18.77 0.78 6.21
N THR A 12 19.90 0.14 5.91
CA THR A 12 20.03 -1.34 5.96
C THR A 12 19.60 -1.88 7.32
N ALA A 13 20.01 -1.26 8.42
CA ALA A 13 19.63 -1.68 9.77
C ALA A 13 18.10 -1.63 9.99
N GLN A 14 17.41 -0.63 9.43
CA GLN A 14 15.94 -0.56 9.47
C GLN A 14 15.30 -1.63 8.62
N ILE A 15 15.83 -1.88 7.41
CA ILE A 15 15.36 -2.94 6.53
C ILE A 15 15.45 -4.30 7.24
N ASP A 16 16.59 -4.61 7.83
CA ASP A 16 16.82 -5.87 8.52
C ASP A 16 15.94 -6.02 9.77
N ARG A 17 15.75 -4.94 10.52
CA ARG A 17 14.86 -4.94 11.70
C ARG A 17 13.42 -5.26 11.30
N VAL A 18 12.91 -4.62 10.25
CA VAL A 18 11.55 -4.89 9.74
C VAL A 18 11.44 -6.30 9.21
N ALA A 19 12.44 -6.80 8.47
CA ALA A 19 12.47 -8.16 7.97
C ALA A 19 12.38 -9.21 9.10
N LYS A 20 13.11 -9.01 10.21
CA LYS A 20 13.03 -9.88 11.40
C LYS A 20 11.61 -9.92 11.97
N LEU A 21 10.93 -8.78 12.06
CA LEU A 21 9.55 -8.72 12.55
C LEU A 21 8.58 -9.44 11.60
N LEU A 22 8.74 -9.25 10.29
CA LEU A 22 7.92 -9.92 9.27
C LEU A 22 8.09 -11.45 9.32
N THR A 23 9.32 -11.93 9.46
CA THR A 23 9.62 -13.37 9.56
C THR A 23 9.07 -13.99 10.85
N ALA A 24 9.03 -13.22 11.94
CA ALA A 24 8.50 -13.68 13.21
C ALA A 24 6.96 -13.67 13.28
N ALA A 25 6.29 -13.02 12.32
CA ALA A 25 4.85 -12.94 12.28
C ALA A 25 4.21 -14.27 11.86
N SER A 26 3.02 -14.57 12.43
CA SER A 26 2.26 -15.77 12.06
C SER A 26 1.90 -15.80 10.58
N PRO A 27 1.92 -16.96 9.93
CA PRO A 27 1.50 -17.10 8.52
C PRO A 27 0.06 -16.63 8.24
N GLN A 28 -0.82 -16.67 9.23
CA GLN A 28 -2.21 -16.24 9.12
C GLN A 28 -2.38 -14.71 9.18
N GLN A 29 -1.39 -13.98 9.71
CA GLN A 29 -1.45 -12.53 9.81
C GLN A 29 -1.24 -11.87 8.45
N LEU A 30 -1.98 -10.80 8.19
CA LEU A 30 -1.68 -9.87 7.09
C LEU A 30 -0.48 -9.01 7.50
N ARG A 31 0.63 -9.16 6.77
CA ARG A 31 1.90 -8.50 7.09
C ARG A 31 2.04 -7.23 6.29
N MET A 32 1.87 -6.09 6.97
CA MET A 32 1.91 -4.78 6.33
C MET A 32 3.09 -3.96 6.84
N VAL A 33 3.78 -3.29 5.92
CA VAL A 33 4.78 -2.27 6.22
C VAL A 33 4.23 -0.91 5.81
N VAL A 34 4.34 0.09 6.67
CA VAL A 34 3.90 1.46 6.39
C VAL A 34 5.11 2.37 6.29
N VAL A 35 5.19 3.13 5.21
CA VAL A 35 6.22 4.13 4.95
C VAL A 35 5.58 5.43 4.51
N HIS A 36 6.31 6.56 4.57
CA HIS A 36 5.76 7.82 4.11
C HIS A 36 5.87 7.98 2.59
N GLN A 37 7.06 7.73 2.03
CA GLN A 37 7.30 7.91 0.60
C GLN A 37 6.95 6.68 -0.24
N PRO A 38 6.74 6.84 -1.56
CA PRO A 38 6.47 5.72 -2.43
C PRO A 38 7.66 4.75 -2.50
N MET A 39 7.35 3.47 -2.54
CA MET A 39 8.32 2.39 -2.71
C MET A 39 8.46 1.95 -4.17
N ALA A 40 7.46 2.22 -4.98
CA ALA A 40 7.44 2.04 -6.42
C ALA A 40 6.49 3.09 -7.00
N VAL A 41 6.71 3.51 -8.24
CA VAL A 41 5.91 4.56 -8.90
C VAL A 41 5.42 4.09 -10.26
N THR A 42 4.26 4.60 -10.67
CA THR A 42 3.67 4.35 -11.98
C THR A 42 4.17 5.31 -13.05
N GLU A 43 4.62 6.50 -12.67
CA GLU A 43 5.04 7.55 -13.56
C GLU A 43 6.53 7.89 -13.39
N ALA A 44 7.23 8.11 -14.49
CA ALA A 44 8.67 8.42 -14.46
C ALA A 44 8.99 9.72 -13.71
N ARG A 45 8.08 10.70 -13.77
CA ARG A 45 8.24 12.00 -13.06
C ARG A 45 8.25 11.86 -11.54
N ASP A 46 7.72 10.77 -10.98
CA ASP A 46 7.66 10.52 -9.54
C ASP A 46 8.87 9.75 -8.99
N ARG A 47 9.78 9.32 -9.86
CA ARG A 47 11.01 8.62 -9.44
C ARG A 47 11.86 9.39 -8.43
N PRO A 48 11.98 10.73 -8.50
CA PRO A 48 12.72 11.50 -7.50
C PRO A 48 12.15 11.42 -6.09
N ASP A 49 10.85 11.07 -5.94
CA ASP A 49 10.16 10.99 -4.66
C ASP A 49 10.23 9.59 -4.03
N LEU A 50 10.82 8.60 -4.74
CA LEU A 50 11.01 7.26 -4.20
C LEU A 50 11.82 7.28 -2.90
N LEU A 51 11.40 6.49 -1.93
CA LEU A 51 12.15 6.28 -0.69
C LEU A 51 13.56 5.77 -1.02
N ARG A 52 14.59 6.45 -0.55
CA ARG A 52 15.96 5.96 -0.72
C ARG A 52 16.11 4.60 -0.03
N GLY A 53 16.69 3.63 -0.74
CA GLY A 53 16.75 2.25 -0.28
C GLY A 53 15.51 1.40 -0.61
N HIS A 54 14.49 1.96 -1.29
CA HIS A 54 13.24 1.26 -1.64
C HIS A 54 13.48 -0.09 -2.31
N SER A 55 14.41 -0.17 -3.25
CA SER A 55 14.66 -1.39 -4.01
C SER A 55 15.21 -2.53 -3.14
N ALA A 56 16.15 -2.23 -2.23
CA ALA A 56 16.65 -3.20 -1.27
C ALA A 56 15.56 -3.60 -0.27
N ALA A 57 14.82 -2.61 0.24
CA ALA A 57 13.72 -2.84 1.18
C ALA A 57 12.63 -3.74 0.58
N LEU A 58 12.17 -3.47 -0.65
CA LEU A 58 11.15 -4.29 -1.31
C LEU A 58 11.61 -5.74 -1.47
N ARG A 59 12.86 -5.96 -1.92
CA ARG A 59 13.40 -7.33 -2.05
C ARG A 59 13.47 -8.05 -0.72
N THR A 60 14.02 -7.39 0.30
CA THR A 60 14.22 -7.99 1.62
C THR A 60 12.88 -8.25 2.31
N TRP A 61 11.95 -7.29 2.28
CA TRP A 61 10.65 -7.45 2.93
C TRP A 61 9.75 -8.44 2.21
N ALA A 62 9.79 -8.50 0.87
CA ALA A 62 9.09 -9.55 0.13
C ALA A 62 9.60 -10.92 0.54
N ALA A 63 10.92 -11.16 0.55
CA ALA A 63 11.52 -12.40 0.99
C ALA A 63 11.19 -12.76 2.45
N ALA A 64 11.06 -11.75 3.33
CA ALA A 64 10.68 -11.92 4.73
C ALA A 64 9.17 -12.11 4.95
N GLY A 65 8.35 -12.08 3.88
CA GLY A 65 6.94 -12.39 3.95
C GLY A 65 5.99 -11.20 4.00
N ALA A 66 6.43 -9.97 3.69
CA ALA A 66 5.51 -8.84 3.57
C ALA A 66 4.46 -9.08 2.49
N ASP A 67 3.22 -8.78 2.78
CA ASP A 67 2.08 -8.86 1.86
C ASP A 67 1.81 -7.51 1.21
N LEU A 68 1.83 -6.44 2.01
CA LEU A 68 1.53 -5.08 1.57
C LEU A 68 2.61 -4.10 2.05
N VAL A 69 2.90 -3.10 1.22
CA VAL A 69 3.59 -1.87 1.65
C VAL A 69 2.68 -0.69 1.34
N LEU A 70 2.35 0.09 2.36
CA LEU A 70 1.52 1.27 2.24
C LEU A 70 2.41 2.51 2.20
N GLY A 71 2.15 3.42 1.26
CA GLY A 71 2.86 4.67 1.09
C GLY A 71 1.94 5.86 0.82
N GLY A 72 2.50 7.07 0.79
CA GLY A 72 1.79 8.32 0.52
C GLY A 72 2.71 9.33 -0.17
N HIS A 73 2.75 10.58 0.32
CA HIS A 73 3.65 11.66 -0.10
C HIS A 73 3.34 12.32 -1.44
N ILE A 74 3.19 11.56 -2.51
CA ILE A 74 3.02 12.09 -3.88
C ILE A 74 1.58 12.44 -4.24
N HIS A 75 0.64 12.24 -3.33
CA HIS A 75 -0.78 12.56 -3.50
C HIS A 75 -1.45 11.90 -4.72
N LEU A 76 -0.92 10.75 -5.16
CA LEU A 76 -1.44 9.95 -6.26
C LEU A 76 -1.78 8.56 -5.76
N PRO A 77 -3.07 8.17 -5.72
CA PRO A 77 -3.48 6.85 -5.28
C PRO A 77 -3.29 5.80 -6.38
N TYR A 78 -2.71 4.67 -6.04
CA TYR A 78 -2.63 3.48 -6.90
C TYR A 78 -2.32 2.23 -6.09
N THR A 79 -2.54 1.08 -6.71
CA THR A 79 -2.13 -0.22 -6.19
C THR A 79 -1.44 -1.00 -7.30
N LEU A 80 -0.21 -1.44 -7.05
CA LEU A 80 0.60 -2.21 -8.01
C LEU A 80 1.38 -3.33 -7.30
N ALA A 81 1.79 -4.35 -8.06
CA ALA A 81 2.70 -5.39 -7.60
C ALA A 81 4.00 -5.28 -8.40
N PRO A 82 5.11 -4.84 -7.77
CA PRO A 82 6.42 -4.78 -8.42
C PRO A 82 6.85 -6.17 -8.89
N GLN A 83 7.44 -6.25 -10.08
CA GLN A 83 7.96 -7.49 -10.63
C GLN A 83 9.38 -7.78 -10.11
N GLY A 84 9.83 -9.05 -10.24
CA GLY A 84 11.20 -9.45 -9.90
C GLY A 84 11.46 -9.58 -8.40
N LEU A 85 10.43 -9.70 -7.57
CA LEU A 85 10.54 -10.02 -6.15
C LEU A 85 10.42 -11.52 -5.92
N ALA A 86 10.95 -12.02 -4.80
CA ALA A 86 10.92 -13.43 -4.44
C ALA A 86 9.49 -13.98 -4.25
N ARG A 87 8.57 -13.10 -3.86
CA ARG A 87 7.13 -13.37 -3.76
C ARG A 87 6.35 -12.12 -4.11
N ARG A 88 5.06 -12.27 -4.38
CA ARG A 88 4.18 -11.14 -4.65
C ARG A 88 4.01 -10.26 -3.41
N LEU A 89 4.35 -8.99 -3.58
CA LEU A 89 4.16 -7.94 -2.59
C LEU A 89 3.39 -6.81 -3.28
N TRP A 90 2.38 -6.28 -2.60
CA TRP A 90 1.57 -5.20 -3.13
C TRP A 90 2.01 -3.86 -2.54
N VAL A 91 2.19 -2.87 -3.40
CA VAL A 91 2.39 -1.47 -3.00
C VAL A 91 1.06 -0.75 -3.15
N VAL A 92 0.57 -0.19 -2.05
CA VAL A 92 -0.68 0.57 -1.99
C VAL A 92 -0.35 2.00 -1.64
N GLN A 93 -0.55 2.88 -2.59
CA GLN A 93 -0.23 4.30 -2.47
C GLN A 93 -1.50 5.08 -2.13
N ALA A 94 -1.42 5.92 -1.10
CA ALA A 94 -2.52 6.78 -0.68
C ALA A 94 -2.52 8.10 -1.47
N GLY A 95 -3.72 8.62 -1.72
CA GLY A 95 -3.93 10.00 -2.12
C GLY A 95 -3.95 10.96 -0.93
N SER A 96 -4.57 12.11 -1.09
CA SER A 96 -4.82 13.08 -0.01
C SER A 96 -6.25 12.98 0.47
N ALA A 97 -6.47 12.69 1.76
CA ALA A 97 -7.82 12.61 2.32
C ALA A 97 -8.46 14.00 2.49
N VAL A 98 -7.74 14.94 3.10
CA VAL A 98 -8.30 16.26 3.53
C VAL A 98 -7.40 17.45 3.22
N SER A 99 -6.34 17.26 2.44
CA SER A 99 -5.40 18.33 2.10
C SER A 99 -5.88 19.14 0.90
N TRP A 100 -5.60 20.43 0.89
CA TRP A 100 -5.72 21.30 -0.29
C TRP A 100 -4.67 20.95 -1.38
N ARG A 101 -3.61 20.25 -0.99
CA ARG A 101 -2.55 19.81 -1.89
C ARG A 101 -2.97 18.50 -2.55
N THR A 102 -3.71 18.61 -3.62
CA THR A 102 -4.00 17.50 -4.51
C THR A 102 -3.21 17.67 -5.81
N ARG A 103 -2.99 16.60 -6.54
CA ARG A 103 -2.52 16.68 -7.91
C ARG A 103 -3.62 17.24 -8.81
N PRO A 104 -3.27 17.90 -9.94
CA PRO A 104 -4.26 18.22 -10.96
C PRO A 104 -5.06 16.96 -11.33
N GLU A 105 -6.38 17.10 -11.42
CA GLU A 105 -7.32 16.04 -11.82
C GLU A 105 -7.43 14.84 -10.83
N VAL A 106 -6.71 14.86 -9.70
CA VAL A 106 -6.83 13.85 -8.67
C VAL A 106 -7.64 14.39 -7.50
N PRO A 107 -8.82 13.86 -7.21
CA PRO A 107 -9.62 14.30 -6.07
C PRO A 107 -8.97 13.90 -4.73
N ASN A 108 -9.48 14.47 -3.64
CA ASN A 108 -9.21 13.91 -2.33
C ASN A 108 -9.71 12.47 -2.30
N SER A 109 -8.93 11.58 -1.70
CA SER A 109 -9.25 10.16 -1.72
C SER A 109 -8.72 9.42 -0.51
N VAL A 110 -9.34 8.28 -0.21
CA VAL A 110 -8.92 7.34 0.83
C VAL A 110 -8.94 5.91 0.28
N ASN A 111 -8.05 5.07 0.80
CA ASN A 111 -8.11 3.63 0.57
C ASN A 111 -8.62 2.95 1.84
N ILE A 112 -9.56 2.04 1.69
CA ILE A 112 -10.04 1.17 2.77
C ILE A 112 -9.57 -0.24 2.48
N LEU A 113 -8.82 -0.82 3.42
CA LEU A 113 -8.38 -2.21 3.35
C LEU A 113 -9.37 -3.07 4.11
N ARG A 114 -9.90 -4.09 3.44
CA ARG A 114 -10.71 -5.12 4.06
C ARG A 114 -9.95 -6.42 4.06
N TRP A 115 -9.86 -7.03 5.21
CA TRP A 115 -9.15 -8.28 5.42
C TRP A 115 -10.04 -9.30 6.11
N ARG A 116 -9.94 -10.55 5.69
CA ARG A 116 -10.50 -11.70 6.41
C ARG A 116 -9.45 -12.81 6.51
N GLU A 117 -9.37 -13.42 7.66
CA GLU A 117 -8.35 -14.42 7.95
C GLU A 117 -8.53 -15.70 7.12
N THR A 118 -9.77 -16.10 6.89
CA THR A 118 -10.12 -17.33 6.17
C THR A 118 -11.00 -16.99 4.96
N PRO A 119 -10.63 -17.43 3.72
CA PRO A 119 -11.50 -17.31 2.57
C PRO A 119 -12.84 -18.03 2.84
N GLY A 120 -13.96 -17.35 2.56
CA GLY A 120 -15.29 -17.93 2.76
C GLY A 120 -15.93 -17.69 4.13
N ALA A 121 -15.21 -17.19 5.15
CA ALA A 121 -15.82 -16.75 6.39
C ALA A 121 -16.87 -15.65 6.09
N ARG A 122 -18.08 -15.76 6.64
CA ARG A 122 -19.11 -14.73 6.53
C ARG A 122 -18.57 -13.45 7.19
N GLY A 123 -18.13 -12.51 6.38
CA GLY A 123 -17.77 -11.18 6.84
C GLY A 123 -19.01 -10.38 7.22
N ASP A 124 -18.78 -9.31 7.97
CA ASP A 124 -19.76 -8.27 8.27
C ASP A 124 -20.55 -7.87 7.02
N GLN A 125 -21.85 -7.61 7.17
CA GLN A 125 -22.79 -7.27 6.10
C GLN A 125 -22.55 -5.88 5.45
N THR A 126 -21.33 -5.37 5.53
CA THR A 126 -20.92 -4.18 4.79
C THR A 126 -20.86 -4.46 3.29
N GLN A 127 -21.24 -3.50 2.49
CA GLN A 127 -21.56 -3.57 1.05
C GLN A 127 -20.50 -4.19 0.11
N THR A 128 -19.34 -4.58 0.59
CA THR A 128 -18.27 -5.17 -0.22
C THR A 128 -18.24 -6.69 0.01
N ARG A 129 -18.59 -7.44 -1.03
CA ARG A 129 -18.48 -8.90 -1.02
C ARG A 129 -17.08 -9.30 -1.47
N PHE A 130 -16.51 -10.27 -0.77
CA PHE A 130 -15.37 -11.03 -1.25
C PHE A 130 -15.85 -12.13 -2.17
N GLU A 131 -15.19 -12.31 -3.30
CA GLU A 131 -15.40 -13.49 -4.14
C GLU A 131 -14.72 -14.73 -3.53
N GLU A 132 -14.99 -15.89 -4.09
CA GLU A 132 -14.38 -17.14 -3.63
C GLU A 132 -12.87 -17.06 -3.76
N GLY A 133 -12.14 -17.39 -2.69
CA GLY A 133 -10.67 -17.31 -2.63
C GLY A 133 -10.10 -15.93 -2.29
N GLU A 134 -10.88 -14.87 -2.30
CA GLU A 134 -10.40 -13.54 -1.91
C GLU A 134 -10.34 -13.39 -0.39
N CYS A 135 -9.26 -12.79 0.10
CA CYS A 135 -9.07 -12.53 1.52
C CYS A 135 -8.68 -11.06 1.82
N CYS A 136 -8.27 -10.29 0.81
CA CYS A 136 -7.93 -8.88 0.99
C CYS A 136 -8.46 -8.05 -0.19
N LEU A 137 -9.16 -6.98 0.12
CA LEU A 137 -9.67 -6.01 -0.85
C LEU A 137 -9.14 -4.61 -0.52
N ILE A 138 -8.74 -3.87 -1.54
CA ILE A 138 -8.42 -2.45 -1.46
C ILE A 138 -9.56 -1.70 -2.13
N GLU A 139 -10.39 -1.01 -1.35
CA GLU A 139 -11.39 -0.10 -1.87
C GLU A 139 -10.78 1.28 -2.03
N HIS A 140 -10.95 1.87 -3.20
CA HIS A 140 -10.59 3.26 -3.45
C HIS A 140 -11.84 4.13 -3.43
N TRP A 141 -11.78 5.21 -2.66
CA TRP A 141 -12.88 6.15 -2.45
C TRP A 141 -12.42 7.57 -2.78
N ASP A 142 -13.11 8.21 -3.73
CA ASP A 142 -12.86 9.59 -4.14
C ASP A 142 -13.89 10.53 -3.52
N PHE A 143 -13.45 11.73 -3.17
CA PHE A 143 -14.34 12.77 -2.65
C PHE A 143 -15.11 13.44 -3.79
N ALA A 144 -16.40 13.16 -3.88
CA ALA A 144 -17.35 13.81 -4.78
C ALA A 144 -17.64 15.23 -4.26
N ARG A 145 -17.02 16.24 -4.85
CA ARG A 145 -17.11 17.64 -4.37
C ARG A 145 -18.54 18.18 -4.38
N HIS A 146 -19.33 17.82 -5.40
CA HIS A 146 -20.73 18.26 -5.52
C HIS A 146 -21.58 17.76 -4.34
N ASP A 147 -21.46 16.48 -4.04
CA ASP A 147 -22.28 15.80 -3.01
C ASP A 147 -21.64 15.88 -1.62
N ARG A 148 -20.39 16.33 -1.53
CA ARG A 148 -19.60 16.45 -0.30
C ARG A 148 -19.46 15.13 0.47
N VAL A 149 -19.34 14.03 -0.25
CA VAL A 149 -19.19 12.68 0.30
C VAL A 149 -18.06 11.92 -0.40
N PHE A 150 -17.50 10.92 0.26
CA PHE A 150 -16.62 9.96 -0.39
C PHE A 150 -17.45 8.89 -1.09
N VAL A 151 -17.15 8.63 -2.35
CA VAL A 151 -17.79 7.62 -3.19
C VAL A 151 -16.77 6.56 -3.56
N ARG A 152 -17.13 5.30 -3.42
CA ARG A 152 -16.26 4.20 -3.83
C ARG A 152 -16.19 4.12 -5.35
N THR A 153 -14.99 4.34 -5.90
CA THR A 153 -14.74 4.38 -7.34
C THR A 153 -14.08 3.12 -7.88
N ALA A 154 -13.39 2.37 -7.02
CA ALA A 154 -12.79 1.10 -7.40
C ALA A 154 -12.68 0.12 -6.23
N VAL A 155 -12.66 -1.17 -6.55
CA VAL A 155 -12.29 -2.25 -5.63
C VAL A 155 -11.25 -3.12 -6.33
N LYS A 156 -10.15 -3.36 -5.67
CA LYS A 156 -9.07 -4.20 -6.18
C LYS A 156 -8.80 -5.36 -5.23
N PRO A 157 -9.03 -6.60 -5.64
CA PRO A 157 -8.59 -7.75 -4.88
C PRO A 157 -7.05 -7.81 -4.89
N VAL A 158 -6.48 -8.01 -3.73
CA VAL A 158 -5.07 -8.29 -3.55
C VAL A 158 -4.93 -9.64 -2.87
N GLN A 159 -4.18 -10.53 -3.48
CA GLN A 159 -3.99 -11.88 -2.97
C GLN A 159 -2.60 -11.99 -2.38
N PRO A 160 -2.46 -11.99 -1.05
CA PRO A 160 -1.22 -12.35 -0.39
C PRO A 160 -0.84 -13.80 -0.72
N GLU A 161 0.41 -14.03 -1.05
CA GLU A 161 0.92 -15.39 -1.20
C GLU A 161 1.08 -16.01 0.19
N ARG A 162 0.31 -17.06 0.45
CA ARG A 162 0.43 -17.85 1.67
C ARG A 162 1.29 -19.08 1.33
N GLY A 163 2.45 -19.17 2.00
CA GLY A 163 3.30 -20.36 1.96
C GLY A 163 2.84 -21.39 2.99
#